data_8be64a982956cda97c580d795549f050
#
_entry.id   8be64a982956cda97c580d795549f050
#
_cell.length_a   1.000
_cell.length_b   1.000
_cell.length_c   1.000
_cell.angle_alpha   90.00
_cell.angle_beta   90.00
_cell.angle_gamma   90.00
#
_symmetry.space_group_name_H-M   'P 1'
#
loop_
_entity.id
_entity.type
_entity.pdbx_description
1 polymer ?
#
loop_
_entity_poly.entity_id
_entity_poly.type
_entity_poly.pdbx_seq_one_letter_code
_entity_poly.pdbx_strand_id
1 'polypeptide(L)'
;MPRMTAPADLIDRIPADHLPALLAAMPKAELHMHIEGSLEPEMIFALAARNGVALPYASVDALRRAYAFTDLQSFLDIYYAGASVLLHEQDFFDMAQAYLARAATDNVVHAEIFFDPQTHTARGVPME
;
A
#
# COMPACT_ATOMS: atom_id res chain seq x y z
N MET A 1 -24.71 -11.83 -36.92
CA MET A 1 -24.25 -11.27 -35.65
C MET A 1 -22.76 -10.93 -35.77
N PRO A 2 -22.32 -9.70 -35.51
CA PRO A 2 -20.89 -9.39 -35.52
C PRO A 2 -20.20 -10.18 -34.40
N ARG A 3 -19.10 -10.88 -34.73
CA ARG A 3 -18.23 -11.49 -33.75
C ARG A 3 -17.68 -10.38 -32.85
N MET A 4 -17.99 -10.47 -31.55
CA MET A 4 -17.25 -9.67 -30.56
C MET A 4 -15.77 -10.07 -30.68
N THR A 5 -14.94 -9.12 -31.09
CA THR A 5 -13.47 -9.28 -31.07
C THR A 5 -13.04 -9.53 -29.61
N ALA A 6 -12.17 -10.51 -29.39
CA ALA A 6 -11.65 -10.82 -28.07
C ALA A 6 -10.88 -9.57 -27.52
N PRO A 7 -10.88 -9.36 -26.18
CA PRO A 7 -10.19 -8.21 -25.56
C PRO A 7 -8.73 -8.05 -25.97
N ALA A 8 -8.03 -9.16 -26.25
CA ALA A 8 -6.64 -9.17 -26.72
C ALA A 8 -6.45 -8.37 -28.03
N ASP A 9 -7.40 -8.50 -28.99
CA ASP A 9 -7.31 -7.81 -30.29
C ASP A 9 -7.43 -6.28 -30.17
N LEU A 10 -7.99 -5.78 -29.05
CA LEU A 10 -8.10 -4.34 -28.78
C LEU A 10 -6.80 -3.78 -28.20
N ILE A 11 -6.14 -4.54 -27.34
CA ILE A 11 -4.88 -4.13 -26.70
C ILE A 11 -3.77 -4.00 -27.75
N ASP A 12 -3.68 -4.95 -28.67
CA ASP A 12 -2.69 -4.96 -29.76
C ASP A 12 -2.82 -3.77 -30.74
N ARG A 13 -3.94 -3.04 -30.70
CA ARG A 13 -4.20 -1.87 -31.52
C ARG A 13 -3.78 -0.55 -30.87
N ILE A 14 -3.39 -0.58 -29.59
CA ILE A 14 -2.98 0.62 -28.88
C ILE A 14 -1.49 0.85 -29.15
N PRO A 15 -1.10 1.97 -29.76
CA PRO A 15 0.30 2.31 -29.92
C PRO A 15 1.02 2.32 -28.57
N ALA A 16 2.24 1.77 -28.51
CA ALA A 16 2.98 1.63 -27.26
C ALA A 16 3.26 2.97 -26.55
N ASP A 17 3.42 4.03 -27.33
CA ASP A 17 3.62 5.41 -26.83
C ASP A 17 2.34 6.01 -26.20
N HIS A 18 1.16 5.46 -26.48
CA HIS A 18 -0.09 5.87 -25.86
C HIS A 18 -0.40 5.12 -24.55
N LEU A 19 0.28 4.01 -24.26
CA LEU A 19 0.01 3.18 -23.08
C LEU A 19 0.14 3.95 -21.74
N PRO A 20 1.18 4.80 -21.52
CA PRO A 20 1.28 5.55 -20.26
C PRO A 20 0.08 6.46 -20.01
N ALA A 21 -0.39 7.18 -21.03
CA ALA A 21 -1.55 8.07 -20.94
C ALA A 21 -2.84 7.29 -20.69
N LEU A 22 -3.03 6.15 -21.35
CA LEU A 22 -4.16 5.26 -21.15
C LEU A 22 -4.18 4.70 -19.73
N LEU A 23 -3.04 4.20 -19.24
CA LEU A 23 -2.93 3.64 -17.89
C LEU A 23 -3.20 4.69 -16.81
N ALA A 24 -2.75 5.93 -17.01
CA ALA A 24 -3.04 7.03 -16.10
C ALA A 24 -4.54 7.39 -16.08
N ALA A 25 -5.17 7.45 -17.26
CA ALA A 25 -6.58 7.84 -17.38
C ALA A 25 -7.58 6.74 -17.04
N MET A 26 -7.17 5.47 -17.15
CA MET A 26 -8.06 4.32 -16.92
C MET A 26 -8.48 4.24 -15.45
N PRO A 27 -9.80 4.14 -15.15
CA PRO A 27 -10.25 3.86 -13.79
C PRO A 27 -9.80 2.46 -13.36
N LYS A 28 -9.32 2.36 -12.12
CA LYS A 28 -8.77 1.11 -11.55
C LYS A 28 -9.54 0.72 -10.30
N ALA A 29 -9.52 -0.57 -10.00
CA ALA A 29 -9.94 -1.11 -8.71
C ALA A 29 -8.76 -1.81 -8.05
N GLU A 30 -8.59 -1.59 -6.76
CA GLU A 30 -7.63 -2.31 -5.93
C GLU A 30 -8.40 -3.25 -5.02
N LEU A 31 -8.14 -4.55 -5.17
CA LEU A 31 -8.87 -5.60 -4.46
C LEU A 31 -7.93 -6.29 -3.48
N HIS A 32 -8.47 -6.63 -2.28
CA HIS A 32 -7.75 -7.39 -1.26
C HIS A 32 -6.45 -6.69 -0.81
N MET A 33 -6.55 -5.43 -0.37
CA MET A 33 -5.43 -4.64 0.09
C MET A 33 -5.46 -4.51 1.62
N HIS A 34 -4.39 -4.97 2.31
CA HIS A 34 -4.20 -4.73 3.74
C HIS A 34 -3.65 -3.32 3.95
N ILE A 35 -4.40 -2.47 4.67
CA ILE A 35 -4.08 -1.03 4.79
C ILE A 35 -2.71 -0.80 5.44
N GLU A 36 -2.31 -1.63 6.39
CA GLU A 36 -1.00 -1.55 7.04
C GLU A 36 0.15 -1.72 6.05
N GLY A 37 -0.07 -2.51 4.99
CA GLY A 37 0.91 -2.72 3.90
C GLY A 37 1.07 -1.50 2.98
N SER A 38 0.19 -0.50 3.08
CA SER A 38 0.29 0.73 2.29
C SER A 38 1.28 1.75 2.85
N LEU A 39 1.79 1.54 4.08
CA LEU A 39 2.76 2.43 4.71
C LEU A 39 4.05 2.51 3.90
N GLU A 40 4.41 3.71 3.47
CA GLU A 40 5.70 3.95 2.82
C GLU A 40 6.84 4.13 3.82
N PRO A 41 8.08 3.82 3.42
CA PRO A 41 9.24 3.94 4.31
C PRO A 41 9.37 5.30 5.00
N GLU A 42 9.10 6.38 4.29
CA GLU A 42 9.14 7.75 4.85
C GLU A 42 8.12 7.93 5.96
N MET A 43 6.91 7.44 5.76
CA MET A 43 5.83 7.54 6.74
C MET A 43 6.12 6.65 7.95
N ILE A 44 6.64 5.44 7.73
CA ILE A 44 7.04 4.54 8.83
C ILE A 44 8.06 5.24 9.74
N PHE A 45 9.10 5.88 9.17
CA PHE A 45 10.10 6.60 9.94
C PHE A 45 9.53 7.84 10.64
N ALA A 46 8.64 8.58 10.00
CA ALA A 46 7.99 9.74 10.62
C ALA A 46 7.12 9.32 11.81
N LEU A 47 6.32 8.26 11.67
CA LEU A 47 5.50 7.71 12.75
C LEU A 47 6.34 7.10 13.87
N ALA A 48 7.41 6.38 13.52
CA ALA A 48 8.35 5.85 14.50
C ALA A 48 8.98 6.96 15.36
N ALA A 49 9.40 8.06 14.73
CA ALA A 49 9.94 9.22 15.45
C ALA A 49 8.86 9.89 16.33
N ARG A 50 7.63 10.06 15.83
CA ARG A 50 6.51 10.63 16.57
C ARG A 50 6.17 9.81 17.82
N ASN A 51 6.19 8.49 17.68
CA ASN A 51 5.73 7.56 18.72
C ASN A 51 6.86 6.95 19.55
N GLY A 52 8.12 7.34 19.30
CA GLY A 52 9.27 6.80 20.04
C GLY A 52 9.53 5.30 19.81
N VAL A 53 9.14 4.79 18.65
CA VAL A 53 9.31 3.38 18.27
C VAL A 53 10.67 3.17 17.62
N ALA A 54 11.46 2.21 18.12
CA ALA A 54 12.70 1.80 17.48
C ALA A 54 12.42 0.86 16.31
N LEU A 55 12.95 1.19 15.13
CA LEU A 55 12.85 0.35 13.94
C LEU A 55 14.12 -0.52 13.78
N PRO A 56 14.00 -1.74 13.22
CA PRO A 56 15.15 -2.60 12.93
C PRO A 56 15.95 -2.14 11.70
N TYR A 57 15.63 -0.99 11.14
CA TYR A 57 16.26 -0.39 9.96
C TYR A 57 16.93 0.92 10.30
N ALA A 58 18.16 1.11 9.83
CA ALA A 58 18.96 2.29 10.15
C ALA A 58 18.51 3.56 9.41
N SER A 59 17.79 3.44 8.31
CA SER A 59 17.34 4.57 7.49
C SER A 59 16.19 4.18 6.56
N VAL A 60 15.51 5.20 6.02
CA VAL A 60 14.50 5.06 4.97
C VAL A 60 15.04 4.23 3.79
N ASP A 61 16.26 4.51 3.34
CA ASP A 61 16.87 3.77 2.24
C ASP A 61 17.18 2.31 2.61
N ALA A 62 17.54 2.04 3.86
CA ALA A 62 17.73 0.66 4.32
C ALA A 62 16.41 -0.11 4.30
N LEU A 63 15.33 0.50 4.78
CA LEU A 63 14.00 -0.09 4.71
C LEU A 63 13.54 -0.29 3.26
N ARG A 64 13.77 0.70 2.39
CA ARG A 64 13.41 0.60 0.97
C ARG A 64 14.14 -0.56 0.27
N ARG A 65 15.41 -0.81 0.60
CA ARG A 65 16.15 -1.98 0.08
C ARG A 65 15.59 -3.31 0.61
N ALA A 66 15.06 -3.34 1.83
CA ALA A 66 14.45 -4.54 2.41
C ALA A 66 13.18 -4.99 1.65
N TYR A 67 12.51 -4.09 0.93
CA TYR A 67 11.37 -4.46 0.07
C TYR A 67 11.76 -5.38 -1.11
N ALA A 68 13.03 -5.60 -1.36
CA ALA A 68 13.50 -6.68 -2.24
C ALA A 68 13.51 -8.03 -1.50
N PHE A 69 12.39 -8.37 -0.85
CA PHE A 69 12.21 -9.63 -0.13
C PHE A 69 12.24 -10.85 -1.06
N THR A 70 12.65 -12.00 -0.54
CA THR A 70 12.85 -13.23 -1.31
C THR A 70 11.88 -14.35 -0.93
N ASP A 71 11.22 -14.23 0.22
CA ASP A 71 10.28 -15.20 0.75
C ASP A 71 9.20 -14.52 1.60
N LEU A 72 8.19 -15.30 2.00
CA LEU A 72 7.08 -14.80 2.82
C LEU A 72 7.54 -14.26 4.17
N GLN A 73 8.53 -14.88 4.80
CA GLN A 73 8.98 -14.45 6.13
C GLN A 73 9.64 -13.07 6.06
N SER A 74 10.53 -12.84 5.10
CA SER A 74 11.19 -11.55 4.91
C SER A 74 10.19 -10.44 4.54
N PHE A 75 9.11 -10.76 3.81
CA PHE A 75 8.00 -9.84 3.60
C PHE A 75 7.24 -9.52 4.90
N LEU A 76 6.87 -10.54 5.69
CA LEU A 76 6.13 -10.36 6.94
C LEU A 76 6.95 -9.57 7.98
N ASP A 77 8.26 -9.74 8.03
CA ASP A 77 9.14 -8.98 8.92
C ASP A 77 9.06 -7.48 8.62
N ILE A 78 9.04 -7.09 7.35
CA ILE A 78 8.87 -5.69 6.93
C ILE A 78 7.46 -5.20 7.26
N TYR A 79 6.44 -6.00 6.97
CA TYR A 79 5.04 -5.67 7.22
C TYR A 79 4.78 -5.38 8.71
N TYR A 80 5.22 -6.28 9.60
CA TYR A 80 5.03 -6.11 11.05
C TYR A 80 5.90 -4.98 11.64
N ALA A 81 7.12 -4.78 11.13
CA ALA A 81 7.92 -3.63 11.51
C ALA A 81 7.22 -2.31 11.13
N GLY A 82 6.64 -2.23 9.94
CA GLY A 82 5.81 -1.10 9.52
C GLY A 82 4.59 -0.91 10.41
N ALA A 83 3.80 -1.96 10.63
CA ALA A 83 2.60 -1.89 11.46
C ALA A 83 2.90 -1.50 12.93
N SER A 84 4.11 -1.78 13.43
CA SER A 84 4.49 -1.50 14.81
C SER A 84 4.49 -0.02 15.20
N VAL A 85 4.58 0.88 14.24
CA VAL A 85 4.58 2.34 14.47
C VAL A 85 3.19 2.94 14.67
N LEU A 86 2.12 2.18 14.38
CA LEU A 86 0.72 2.59 14.53
C LEU A 86 0.26 2.36 15.97
N LEU A 87 0.19 3.42 16.78
CA LEU A 87 -0.14 3.34 18.21
C LEU A 87 -1.37 4.17 18.58
N HIS A 88 -1.66 5.23 17.86
CA HIS A 88 -2.71 6.20 18.19
C HIS A 88 -3.69 6.35 17.02
N GLU A 89 -4.93 6.70 17.29
CA GLU A 89 -5.97 6.96 16.28
C GLU A 89 -5.46 7.82 15.12
N GLN A 90 -4.70 8.87 15.43
CA GLN A 90 -4.14 9.76 14.41
C GLN A 90 -3.18 9.05 13.45
N ASP A 91 -2.47 8.02 13.90
CA ASP A 91 -1.55 7.25 13.04
C ASP A 91 -2.34 6.47 11.97
N PHE A 92 -3.45 5.87 12.37
CA PHE A 92 -4.35 5.14 11.46
C PHE A 92 -5.05 6.09 10.49
N PHE A 93 -5.47 7.26 10.98
CA PHE A 93 -6.04 8.30 10.12
C PHE A 93 -5.03 8.77 9.06
N ASP A 94 -3.81 9.09 9.48
CA ASP A 94 -2.75 9.58 8.58
C ASP A 94 -2.40 8.51 7.53
N MET A 95 -2.30 7.24 7.94
CA MET A 95 -2.08 6.10 7.03
C MET A 95 -3.18 5.98 5.99
N ALA A 96 -4.44 5.97 6.43
CA ALA A 96 -5.59 5.86 5.54
C ALA A 96 -5.67 7.04 4.57
N GLN A 97 -5.43 8.27 5.05
CA GLN A 97 -5.41 9.46 4.23
C GLN A 97 -4.30 9.43 3.18
N ALA A 98 -3.09 9.00 3.55
CA ALA A 98 -1.98 8.88 2.62
C ALA A 98 -2.26 7.86 1.52
N TYR A 99 -2.83 6.70 1.87
CA TYR A 99 -3.26 5.70 0.91
C TYR A 99 -4.30 6.25 -0.06
N LEU A 100 -5.39 6.85 0.46
CA LEU A 100 -6.48 7.38 -0.37
C LEU A 100 -6.02 8.51 -1.30
N ALA A 101 -5.12 9.37 -0.84
CA ALA A 101 -4.54 10.43 -1.66
C ALA A 101 -3.76 9.86 -2.86
N ARG A 102 -2.97 8.79 -2.63
CA ARG A 102 -2.24 8.11 -3.71
C ARG A 102 -3.17 7.36 -4.64
N ALA A 103 -4.13 6.61 -4.11
CA ALA A 103 -5.13 5.90 -4.88
C ALA A 103 -5.90 6.84 -5.82
N ALA A 104 -6.24 8.06 -5.34
CA ALA A 104 -6.87 9.09 -6.17
C ALA A 104 -5.94 9.56 -7.30
N THR A 105 -4.64 9.72 -7.04
CA THR A 105 -3.65 10.11 -8.06
C THR A 105 -3.53 9.03 -9.16
N ASP A 106 -3.64 7.77 -8.78
CA ASP A 106 -3.56 6.62 -9.69
C ASP A 106 -4.91 6.28 -10.35
N ASN A 107 -5.93 7.12 -10.16
CA ASN A 107 -7.30 6.93 -10.67
C ASN A 107 -7.92 5.60 -10.19
N VAL A 108 -7.66 5.22 -8.95
CA VAL A 108 -8.35 4.12 -8.27
C VAL A 108 -9.71 4.63 -7.81
N VAL A 109 -10.78 4.05 -8.34
CA VAL A 109 -12.18 4.45 -8.07
C VAL A 109 -12.89 3.50 -7.11
N HIS A 110 -12.29 2.36 -6.82
CA HIS A 110 -12.80 1.36 -5.89
C HIS A 110 -11.63 0.67 -5.19
N ALA A 111 -11.70 0.53 -3.85
CA ALA A 111 -10.72 -0.21 -3.07
C ALA A 111 -11.44 -1.11 -2.06
N GLU A 112 -11.01 -2.37 -2.00
CA GLU A 112 -11.41 -3.33 -0.96
C GLU A 112 -10.27 -3.46 0.05
N ILE A 113 -10.49 -2.87 1.23
CA ILE A 113 -9.47 -2.68 2.25
C ILE A 113 -9.69 -3.68 3.37
N PHE A 114 -8.64 -4.43 3.71
CA PHE A 114 -8.54 -5.25 4.91
C PHE A 114 -7.81 -4.48 6.00
N PHE A 115 -8.15 -4.79 7.23
CA PHE A 115 -7.53 -4.24 8.44
C PHE A 115 -7.24 -5.41 9.40
N ASP A 116 -6.06 -5.40 10.03
CA ASP A 116 -5.60 -6.48 10.90
C ASP A 116 -5.67 -6.07 12.40
N PRO A 117 -6.86 -5.99 13.02
CA PRO A 117 -7.03 -5.47 14.38
C PRO A 117 -6.22 -6.25 15.42
N GLN A 118 -6.05 -7.56 15.25
CA GLN A 118 -5.31 -8.39 16.20
C GLN A 118 -3.83 -8.02 16.28
N THR A 119 -3.23 -7.59 15.15
CA THR A 119 -1.85 -7.10 15.11
C THR A 119 -1.65 -5.88 16.00
N HIS A 120 -2.67 -5.04 16.13
CA HIS A 120 -2.62 -3.82 16.94
C HIS A 120 -2.99 -4.10 18.40
N THR A 121 -4.09 -4.82 18.65
CA THR A 121 -4.56 -5.14 20.01
C THR A 121 -3.55 -6.00 20.79
N ALA A 122 -2.84 -6.90 20.12
CA ALA A 122 -1.77 -7.69 20.73
C ALA A 122 -0.60 -6.82 21.27
N ARG A 123 -0.47 -5.58 20.79
CA ARG A 123 0.51 -4.58 21.24
C ARG A 123 -0.08 -3.57 22.22
N GLY A 124 -1.35 -3.74 22.63
CA GLY A 124 -2.03 -2.87 23.60
C GLY A 124 -2.74 -1.66 22.99
N VAL A 125 -2.88 -1.59 21.66
CA VAL A 125 -3.69 -0.55 21.01
C VAL A 125 -5.18 -0.88 21.23
N PRO A 126 -5.99 0.03 21.84
CA PRO A 126 -7.40 -0.22 22.08
C PRO A 126 -8.21 -0.25 20.78
N MET A 127 -9.33 -0.95 20.80
CA MET A 127 -10.30 -1.07 19.70
C MET A 127 -11.56 -0.22 19.95
N GLU A 128 -11.40 0.95 20.57
CA GLU A 128 -12.52 1.86 20.86
C GLU A 128 -12.66 2.95 19.81
#